data_8e8bb04966fd71ead2bf677abc7a40ae
#
_entry.id   8e8bb04966fd71ead2bf677abc7a40ae
#
_cell.length_a   1.000
_cell.length_b   1.000
_cell.length_c   1.000
_cell.angle_alpha   90.00
_cell.angle_beta   90.00
_cell.angle_gamma   90.00
#
_symmetry.space_group_name_H-M   'P 1'
#
loop_
_entity.id
_entity.type
_entity.pdbx_description
1 polymer ?
#
loop_
_entity_poly.entity_id
_entity_poly.type
_entity_poly.pdbx_seq_one_letter_code
_entity_poly.pdbx_strand_id
1 'polypeptide(L)'
;LLVVMALPALFFAFGDTRVQLLVSRLVLSSVGASFVVGIHMTAMWFKPKDIGFAEGFYAGWGNFGSAAAAMSLPAIAIHAFGGPEGWRWAIASSAIIMAVYGVYYWFALTDGPVGTIHRKPHKASALEVSTWADMLKLIAWTIPMIGVLAILVWRVQNMGYLSETGALICYAAIAAVVIYQ
;
A
#
# COMPACT_ATOMS: atom_id res chain seq x y z
N LEU A 1 -5.27 -1.84 -13.19
CA LEU A 1 -5.35 -1.17 -11.89
C LEU A 1 -4.85 0.28 -11.98
N LEU A 2 -3.63 0.56 -12.47
CA LEU A 2 -3.05 1.90 -12.54
C LEU A 2 -3.97 2.92 -13.25
N VAL A 3 -4.48 2.59 -14.42
CA VAL A 3 -5.39 3.46 -15.18
C VAL A 3 -6.68 3.75 -14.40
N VAL A 4 -7.25 2.72 -13.78
CA VAL A 4 -8.49 2.88 -13.00
C VAL A 4 -8.26 3.74 -11.76
N MET A 5 -7.11 3.60 -11.12
CA MET A 5 -6.78 4.36 -9.90
C MET A 5 -6.37 5.82 -10.19
N ALA A 6 -6.10 6.17 -11.45
CA ALA A 6 -5.92 7.56 -11.83
C ALA A 6 -7.20 8.41 -11.63
N LEU A 7 -8.38 7.79 -11.79
CA LEU A 7 -9.66 8.49 -11.56
C LEU A 7 -9.83 8.95 -10.12
N PRO A 8 -9.77 8.08 -9.09
CA PRO A 8 -9.87 8.55 -7.71
C PRO A 8 -8.71 9.47 -7.30
N ALA A 9 -7.54 9.37 -7.94
CA ALA A 9 -6.45 10.33 -7.72
C ALA A 9 -6.81 11.74 -8.25
N LEU A 10 -7.44 11.83 -9.41
CA LEU A 10 -7.98 13.09 -9.92
C LEU A 10 -9.13 13.61 -9.05
N PHE A 11 -10.03 12.73 -8.61
CA PHE A 11 -11.08 13.10 -7.66
C PHE A 11 -10.51 13.64 -6.35
N PHE A 12 -9.41 13.08 -5.87
CA PHE A 12 -8.70 13.60 -4.71
C PHE A 12 -8.10 14.99 -4.99
N ALA A 13 -7.46 15.17 -6.15
CA ALA A 13 -6.83 16.43 -6.52
C ALA A 13 -7.85 17.59 -6.59
N PHE A 14 -9.04 17.35 -7.11
CA PHE A 14 -10.08 18.36 -7.32
C PHE A 14 -11.22 18.29 -6.30
N GLY A 15 -11.07 17.51 -5.24
CA GLY A 15 -12.06 17.42 -4.17
C GLY A 15 -12.10 18.69 -3.30
N ASP A 16 -13.31 19.22 -3.06
CA ASP A 16 -13.52 20.41 -2.23
C ASP A 16 -14.07 20.07 -0.85
N THR A 17 -14.66 18.90 -0.70
CA THR A 17 -15.24 18.47 0.58
C THR A 17 -14.36 17.44 1.28
N ARG A 18 -14.37 17.48 2.62
CA ARG A 18 -13.65 16.49 3.43
C ARG A 18 -14.06 15.05 3.10
N VAL A 19 -15.35 14.84 2.83
CA VAL A 19 -15.89 13.51 2.49
C VAL A 19 -15.31 13.03 1.16
N GLN A 20 -15.27 13.87 0.13
CA GLN A 20 -14.66 13.54 -1.16
C GLN A 20 -13.18 13.15 -1.01
N LEU A 21 -12.42 13.93 -0.26
CA LEU A 21 -11.02 13.64 0.01
C LEU A 21 -10.83 12.30 0.74
N LEU A 22 -11.64 12.04 1.77
CA LEU A 22 -11.58 10.77 2.51
C LEU A 22 -11.95 9.56 1.65
N VAL A 23 -13.07 9.66 0.91
CA VAL A 23 -13.53 8.57 0.04
C VAL A 23 -12.50 8.28 -1.06
N SER A 24 -12.00 9.31 -1.74
CA SER A 24 -10.94 9.15 -2.75
C SER A 24 -9.69 8.49 -2.17
N ARG A 25 -9.29 8.87 -0.96
CA ARG A 25 -8.15 8.29 -0.26
C ARG A 25 -8.36 6.83 0.10
N LEU A 26 -9.56 6.47 0.56
CA LEU A 26 -9.92 5.07 0.84
C LEU A 26 -9.87 4.22 -0.43
N VAL A 27 -10.42 4.71 -1.53
CA VAL A 27 -10.36 3.99 -2.82
C VAL A 27 -8.91 3.86 -3.29
N LEU A 28 -8.10 4.92 -3.18
CA LEU A 28 -6.68 4.88 -3.52
C LEU A 28 -5.89 3.89 -2.70
N SER A 29 -6.28 3.63 -1.46
CA SER A 29 -5.57 2.64 -0.61
C SER A 29 -5.61 1.22 -1.18
N SER A 30 -6.59 0.90 -2.03
CA SER A 30 -6.68 -0.39 -2.72
C SER A 30 -5.53 -0.63 -3.73
N VAL A 31 -4.77 0.42 -4.11
CA VAL A 31 -3.54 0.29 -4.90
C VAL A 31 -2.52 -0.63 -4.22
N GLY A 32 -2.56 -0.72 -2.90
CA GLY A 32 -1.72 -1.66 -2.14
C GLY A 32 -1.82 -3.11 -2.61
N ALA A 33 -2.98 -3.53 -3.14
CA ALA A 33 -3.16 -4.86 -3.72
C ALA A 33 -2.24 -5.11 -4.94
N SER A 34 -1.84 -4.06 -5.68
CA SER A 34 -0.91 -4.20 -6.81
C SER A 34 0.48 -4.65 -6.37
N PHE A 35 0.86 -4.36 -5.14
CA PHE A 35 2.14 -4.81 -4.58
C PHE A 35 2.23 -6.34 -4.53
N VAL A 36 1.16 -7.01 -4.09
CA VAL A 36 1.08 -8.47 -4.04
C VAL A 36 1.15 -9.08 -5.44
N VAL A 37 0.45 -8.47 -6.40
CA VAL A 37 0.50 -8.91 -7.81
C VAL A 37 1.91 -8.76 -8.37
N GLY A 38 2.58 -7.64 -8.10
CA GLY A 38 3.95 -7.39 -8.54
C GLY A 38 4.97 -8.37 -7.94
N ILE A 39 4.87 -8.71 -6.66
CA ILE A 39 5.70 -9.74 -6.03
C ILE A 39 5.48 -11.10 -6.72
N HIS A 40 4.22 -11.47 -6.94
CA HIS A 40 3.91 -12.73 -7.61
C HIS A 40 4.46 -12.78 -9.04
N MET A 41 4.33 -11.71 -9.80
CA MET A 41 4.93 -11.60 -11.13
C MET A 41 6.45 -11.70 -11.08
N THR A 42 7.09 -11.01 -10.14
CA THR A 42 8.54 -11.08 -9.96
C THR A 42 8.98 -12.52 -9.71
N ALA A 43 8.28 -13.26 -8.85
CA ALA A 43 8.58 -14.66 -8.59
C ALA A 43 8.48 -15.58 -9.84
N MET A 44 7.64 -15.24 -10.81
CA MET A 44 7.51 -16.01 -12.06
C MET A 44 8.68 -15.79 -13.04
N TRP A 45 9.34 -14.64 -12.97
CA TRP A 45 10.42 -14.28 -13.90
C TRP A 45 11.80 -14.68 -13.41
N PHE A 46 11.98 -14.89 -12.11
CA PHE A 46 13.28 -15.19 -11.51
C PHE A 46 13.39 -16.65 -11.08
N LYS A 47 14.62 -17.18 -11.09
CA LYS A 47 14.91 -18.52 -10.59
C LYS A 47 14.77 -18.55 -9.06
N PRO A 48 14.43 -19.71 -8.45
CA PRO A 48 14.24 -19.81 -7.00
C PRO A 48 15.38 -19.24 -6.15
N LYS A 49 16.61 -19.35 -6.61
CA LYS A 49 17.80 -18.82 -5.91
C LYS A 49 17.89 -17.30 -5.91
N ASP A 50 17.25 -16.63 -6.87
CA ASP A 50 17.36 -15.20 -7.11
C ASP A 50 16.08 -14.45 -6.68
N ILE A 51 15.01 -15.19 -6.34
CA ILE A 51 13.69 -14.62 -5.98
C ILE A 51 13.82 -13.64 -4.81
N GLY A 52 14.51 -14.00 -3.75
CA GLY A 52 14.63 -13.15 -2.56
C GLY A 52 15.27 -11.79 -2.86
N PHE A 53 16.31 -11.78 -3.72
CA PHE A 53 16.93 -10.54 -4.17
C PHE A 53 15.96 -9.71 -5.04
N ALA A 54 15.29 -10.35 -5.99
CA ALA A 54 14.38 -9.67 -6.90
C ALA A 54 13.16 -9.05 -6.17
N GLU A 55 12.56 -9.79 -5.25
CA GLU A 55 11.46 -9.32 -4.43
C GLU A 55 11.90 -8.19 -3.47
N GLY A 56 13.08 -8.34 -2.86
CA GLY A 56 13.67 -7.29 -2.02
C GLY A 56 13.94 -5.99 -2.79
N PHE A 57 14.45 -6.11 -4.03
CA PHE A 57 14.65 -4.96 -4.91
C PHE A 57 13.33 -4.32 -5.30
N TYR A 58 12.33 -5.12 -5.68
CA TYR A 58 10.99 -4.63 -6.02
C TYR A 58 10.35 -3.87 -4.85
N ALA A 59 10.38 -4.45 -3.65
CA ALA A 59 9.85 -3.84 -2.44
C ALA A 59 10.62 -2.56 -2.05
N GLY A 60 11.94 -2.59 -2.15
CA GLY A 60 12.81 -1.43 -1.90
C GLY A 60 12.52 -0.28 -2.86
N TRP A 61 12.33 -0.58 -4.15
CA TRP A 61 11.99 0.42 -5.16
C TRP A 61 10.64 1.08 -4.90
N GLY A 62 9.64 0.30 -4.45
CA GLY A 62 8.34 0.84 -4.04
C GLY A 62 8.44 1.82 -2.87
N ASN A 63 9.24 1.49 -1.85
CA ASN A 63 9.49 2.38 -0.72
C ASN A 63 10.27 3.63 -1.12
N PHE A 64 11.27 3.49 -2.01
CA PHE A 64 11.99 4.63 -2.58
C PHE A 64 11.04 5.57 -3.32
N GLY A 65 10.10 5.04 -4.12
CA GLY A 65 9.08 5.82 -4.81
C GLY A 65 8.24 6.67 -3.86
N SER A 66 7.84 6.12 -2.72
CA SER A 66 7.10 6.85 -1.69
C SER A 66 7.92 8.00 -1.09
N ALA A 67 9.20 7.76 -0.79
CA ALA A 67 10.10 8.79 -0.29
C ALA A 67 10.34 9.89 -1.35
N ALA A 68 10.59 9.49 -2.59
CA ALA A 68 10.78 10.42 -3.71
C ALA A 68 9.54 11.31 -3.92
N ALA A 69 8.33 10.73 -3.87
CA ALA A 69 7.08 11.47 -3.97
C ALA A 69 6.90 12.47 -2.81
N ALA A 70 7.21 12.05 -1.58
CA ALA A 70 7.10 12.91 -0.41
C ALA A 70 8.02 14.15 -0.50
N MET A 71 9.18 14.02 -1.15
CA MET A 71 10.11 15.12 -1.36
C MET A 71 9.78 15.96 -2.60
N SER A 72 9.43 15.31 -3.71
CA SER A 72 9.25 15.98 -4.99
C SER A 72 7.90 16.67 -5.16
N LEU A 73 6.79 16.05 -4.70
CA LEU A 73 5.47 16.62 -4.91
C LEU A 73 5.25 17.98 -4.23
N PRO A 74 5.69 18.22 -2.98
CA PRO A 74 5.63 19.55 -2.39
C PRO A 74 6.50 20.57 -3.14
N ALA A 75 7.68 20.17 -3.59
CA ALA A 75 8.55 21.04 -4.37
C ALA A 75 7.92 21.41 -5.73
N ILE A 76 7.33 20.44 -6.43
CA ILE A 76 6.59 20.67 -7.68
C ILE A 76 5.39 21.59 -7.44
N ALA A 77 4.64 21.34 -6.36
CA ALA A 77 3.49 22.16 -6.00
C ALA A 77 3.85 23.64 -5.81
N ILE A 78 4.98 23.89 -5.15
CA ILE A 78 5.42 25.27 -4.83
C ILE A 78 6.12 25.93 -6.03
N HIS A 79 7.05 25.22 -6.68
CA HIS A 79 7.95 25.83 -7.66
C HIS A 79 7.43 25.76 -9.10
N ALA A 80 6.70 24.70 -9.47
CA ALA A 80 6.20 24.54 -10.83
C ALA A 80 4.78 25.13 -10.99
N PHE A 81 3.91 24.89 -10.05
CA PHE A 81 2.52 25.35 -10.15
C PHE A 81 2.25 26.62 -9.34
N GLY A 82 2.90 26.77 -8.16
CA GLY A 82 2.74 27.94 -7.31
C GLY A 82 1.30 28.14 -6.77
N GLY A 83 1.17 29.14 -5.88
CA GLY A 83 -0.13 29.52 -5.32
C GLY A 83 -0.77 28.49 -4.38
N PRO A 84 -1.94 28.81 -3.81
CA PRO A 84 -2.63 27.98 -2.81
C PRO A 84 -3.15 26.65 -3.39
N GLU A 85 -3.39 26.57 -4.68
CA GLU A 85 -3.90 25.39 -5.38
C GLU A 85 -2.79 24.53 -6.04
N GLY A 86 -1.53 24.90 -5.89
CA GLY A 86 -0.38 24.21 -6.53
C GLY A 86 -0.32 22.72 -6.18
N TRP A 87 -0.70 22.34 -4.97
CA TRP A 87 -0.74 20.94 -4.55
C TRP A 87 -1.74 20.09 -5.35
N ARG A 88 -2.87 20.67 -5.78
CA ARG A 88 -3.89 19.99 -6.59
C ARG A 88 -3.31 19.62 -7.95
N TRP A 89 -2.61 20.54 -8.58
CA TRP A 89 -1.97 20.33 -9.87
C TRP A 89 -0.80 19.35 -9.79
N ALA A 90 -0.05 19.35 -8.70
CA ALA A 90 1.00 18.36 -8.47
C ALA A 90 0.43 16.95 -8.35
N ILE A 91 -0.68 16.77 -7.64
CA ILE A 91 -1.37 15.48 -7.54
C ILE A 91 -2.00 15.10 -8.89
N ALA A 92 -2.68 16.03 -9.57
CA ALA A 92 -3.28 15.76 -10.87
C ALA A 92 -2.23 15.35 -11.91
N SER A 93 -1.07 16.00 -11.95
CA SER A 93 0.02 15.63 -12.84
C SER A 93 0.53 14.21 -12.56
N SER A 94 0.66 13.83 -11.30
CA SER A 94 1.05 12.46 -10.93
C SER A 94 -0.01 11.43 -11.34
N ALA A 95 -1.30 11.76 -11.22
CA ALA A 95 -2.40 10.90 -11.66
C ALA A 95 -2.39 10.69 -13.18
N ILE A 96 -2.10 11.74 -13.95
CA ILE A 96 -1.98 11.67 -15.41
C ILE A 96 -0.77 10.79 -15.80
N ILE A 97 0.38 11.00 -15.17
CA ILE A 97 1.57 10.18 -15.40
C ILE A 97 1.27 8.72 -15.09
N MET A 98 0.58 8.44 -13.98
CA MET A 98 0.16 7.09 -13.60
C MET A 98 -0.76 6.45 -14.65
N ALA A 99 -1.71 7.22 -15.22
CA ALA A 99 -2.60 6.74 -16.27
C ALA A 99 -1.84 6.40 -17.54
N VAL A 100 -0.98 7.32 -18.02
CA VAL A 100 -0.15 7.13 -19.21
C VAL A 100 0.78 5.94 -19.05
N TYR A 101 1.46 5.84 -17.89
CA TYR A 101 2.31 4.71 -17.58
C TYR A 101 1.52 3.40 -17.50
N GLY A 102 0.30 3.43 -16.95
CA GLY A 102 -0.58 2.27 -16.89
C GLY A 102 -0.99 1.75 -18.26
N VAL A 103 -1.25 2.65 -19.21
CA VAL A 103 -1.53 2.29 -20.61
C VAL A 103 -0.28 1.70 -21.28
N TYR A 104 0.88 2.34 -21.12
CA TYR A 104 2.14 1.81 -21.63
C TYR A 104 2.43 0.41 -21.04
N TYR A 105 2.25 0.25 -19.75
CA TYR A 105 2.46 -1.01 -19.03
C TYR A 105 1.55 -2.14 -19.56
N TRP A 106 0.32 -1.82 -19.92
CA TRP A 106 -0.63 -2.77 -20.49
C TRP A 106 -0.14 -3.41 -21.80
N PHE A 107 0.52 -2.62 -22.65
CA PHE A 107 1.03 -3.12 -23.92
C PHE A 107 2.46 -3.68 -23.85
N ALA A 108 3.25 -3.26 -22.89
CA ALA A 108 4.67 -3.62 -22.78
C ALA A 108 4.92 -4.89 -21.98
N LEU A 109 3.99 -5.30 -21.11
CA LEU A 109 4.20 -6.42 -20.19
C LEU A 109 3.45 -7.67 -20.61
N THR A 110 4.12 -8.79 -20.34
CA THR A 110 3.53 -10.13 -20.39
C THR A 110 3.54 -10.73 -18.98
N ASP A 111 2.52 -11.52 -18.65
CA ASP A 111 2.29 -12.05 -17.29
C ASP A 111 3.39 -13.02 -16.82
N GLY A 112 4.19 -13.56 -17.73
CA GLY A 112 5.27 -14.47 -17.39
C GLY A 112 6.00 -14.99 -18.63
N PRO A 113 7.11 -15.72 -18.47
CA PRO A 113 7.83 -16.38 -19.56
C PRO A 113 6.94 -17.34 -20.33
N VAL A 114 7.15 -17.46 -21.64
CA VAL A 114 6.41 -18.39 -22.51
C VAL A 114 6.56 -19.82 -21.96
N GLY A 115 5.43 -20.48 -21.67
CA GLY A 115 5.40 -21.84 -21.13
C GLY A 115 5.23 -21.92 -19.60
N THR A 116 5.06 -20.79 -18.92
CA THR A 116 4.74 -20.81 -17.48
C THR A 116 3.34 -21.39 -17.26
N ILE A 117 3.26 -22.54 -16.60
CA ILE A 117 1.99 -23.09 -16.16
C ILE A 117 1.53 -22.24 -14.97
N HIS A 118 0.45 -21.48 -15.13
CA HIS A 118 -0.21 -20.82 -14.00
C HIS A 118 -0.75 -21.92 -13.07
N ARG A 119 0.04 -22.32 -12.10
CA ARG A 119 -0.48 -23.14 -11.00
C ARG A 119 -1.55 -22.35 -10.30
N LYS A 120 -2.79 -22.86 -10.32
CA LYS A 120 -3.85 -22.33 -9.44
C LYS A 120 -3.26 -22.30 -8.03
N PRO A 121 -3.36 -21.17 -7.31
CA PRO A 121 -2.86 -21.14 -5.95
C PRO A 121 -3.51 -22.27 -5.19
N HIS A 122 -2.69 -23.18 -4.64
CA HIS A 122 -3.15 -24.09 -3.62
C HIS A 122 -3.88 -23.23 -2.58
N LYS A 123 -5.05 -23.67 -2.12
CA LYS A 123 -5.74 -23.04 -0.99
C LYS A 123 -4.66 -22.70 0.03
N ALA A 124 -4.58 -21.43 0.44
CA ALA A 124 -3.57 -20.98 1.38
C ALA A 124 -3.55 -21.98 2.53
N SER A 125 -2.56 -22.85 2.55
CA SER A 125 -2.29 -23.68 3.72
C SER A 125 -1.91 -22.70 4.81
N ALA A 126 -2.51 -22.84 5.97
CA ALA A 126 -2.05 -22.14 7.16
C ALA A 126 -0.52 -22.27 7.24
N LEU A 127 0.17 -21.19 7.63
CA LEU A 127 1.61 -21.23 7.83
C LEU A 127 1.95 -22.49 8.65
N GLU A 128 2.60 -23.46 8.01
CA GLU A 128 3.05 -24.64 8.72
C GLU A 128 4.19 -24.23 9.65
N VAL A 129 3.88 -24.19 10.94
CA VAL A 129 4.87 -23.89 11.98
C VAL A 129 5.46 -25.23 12.41
N SER A 130 6.72 -25.46 12.10
CA SER A 130 7.39 -26.74 12.35
C SER A 130 7.69 -27.01 13.82
N THR A 131 7.77 -25.96 14.67
CA THR A 131 8.05 -26.07 16.10
C THR A 131 7.29 -25.02 16.94
N TRP A 132 7.04 -25.32 18.22
CA TRP A 132 6.47 -24.37 19.18
C TRP A 132 7.32 -23.09 19.30
N ALA A 133 8.65 -23.21 19.16
CA ALA A 133 9.55 -22.07 19.20
C ALA A 133 9.33 -21.13 18.00
N ASP A 134 9.05 -21.66 16.82
CA ASP A 134 8.79 -20.85 15.63
C ASP A 134 7.43 -20.17 15.73
N MET A 135 6.44 -20.83 16.31
CA MET A 135 5.14 -20.21 16.60
C MET A 135 5.31 -19.04 17.56
N LEU A 136 6.04 -19.20 18.66
CA LEU A 136 6.31 -18.13 19.61
C LEU A 136 7.08 -16.96 18.97
N LYS A 137 8.02 -17.23 18.07
CA LYS A 137 8.71 -16.19 17.29
C LYS A 137 7.73 -15.41 16.41
N LEU A 138 6.84 -16.10 15.69
CA LEU A 138 5.83 -15.44 14.85
C LEU A 138 4.93 -14.53 15.69
N ILE A 139 4.44 -15.00 16.83
CA ILE A 139 3.66 -14.18 17.77
C ILE A 139 4.49 -12.99 18.27
N ALA A 140 5.75 -13.21 18.63
CA ALA A 140 6.63 -12.14 19.10
C ALA A 140 6.85 -11.06 18.02
N TRP A 141 6.94 -11.42 16.75
CA TRP A 141 7.07 -10.46 15.65
C TRP A 141 5.81 -9.64 15.36
N THR A 142 4.63 -10.05 15.85
CA THR A 142 3.40 -9.26 15.76
C THR A 142 3.29 -8.18 16.84
N ILE A 143 3.99 -8.35 17.98
CA ILE A 143 3.95 -7.40 19.11
C ILE A 143 4.32 -5.96 18.69
N PRO A 144 5.39 -5.70 17.93
CA PRO A 144 5.73 -4.33 17.53
C PRO A 144 4.61 -3.66 16.73
N MET A 145 3.95 -4.37 15.84
CA MET A 145 2.83 -3.83 15.05
C MET A 145 1.63 -3.50 15.94
N ILE A 146 1.29 -4.39 16.87
CA ILE A 146 0.22 -4.17 17.85
C ILE A 146 0.53 -2.93 18.70
N GLY A 147 1.78 -2.82 19.18
CA GLY A 147 2.25 -1.67 19.95
C GLY A 147 2.11 -0.36 19.18
N VAL A 148 2.52 -0.32 17.90
CA VAL A 148 2.38 0.86 17.05
C VAL A 148 0.92 1.23 16.83
N LEU A 149 0.04 0.25 16.57
CA LEU A 149 -1.39 0.50 16.41
C LEU A 149 -2.03 1.04 17.70
N ALA A 150 -1.68 0.47 18.86
CA ALA A 150 -2.17 0.94 20.14
C ALA A 150 -1.71 2.37 20.47
N ILE A 151 -0.45 2.69 20.20
CA ILE A 151 0.10 4.04 20.36
C ILE A 151 -0.60 5.02 19.39
N LEU A 152 -0.88 4.60 18.17
CA LEU A 152 -1.60 5.43 17.19
C LEU A 152 -3.01 5.78 17.70
N VAL A 153 -3.77 4.79 18.17
CA VAL A 153 -5.11 5.00 18.74
C VAL A 153 -5.05 5.98 19.92
N TRP A 154 -4.12 5.74 20.84
CA TRP A 154 -3.90 6.63 21.98
C TRP A 154 -3.56 8.07 21.55
N ARG A 155 -2.69 8.21 20.56
CA ARG A 155 -2.29 9.53 20.03
C ARG A 155 -3.46 10.27 19.40
N VAL A 156 -4.24 9.58 18.56
CA VAL A 156 -5.41 10.16 17.88
C VAL A 156 -6.50 10.56 18.88
N GLN A 157 -6.69 9.77 19.95
CA GLN A 157 -7.58 10.09 21.05
C GLN A 157 -7.10 11.34 21.80
N ASN A 158 -5.83 11.43 22.16
CA ASN A 158 -5.26 12.60 22.86
C ASN A 158 -5.29 13.90 22.02
N MET A 159 -5.31 13.76 20.68
CA MET A 159 -5.48 14.91 19.77
C MET A 159 -6.95 15.34 19.63
N GLY A 160 -7.89 14.66 20.29
CA GLY A 160 -9.31 14.98 20.24
C GLY A 160 -10.05 14.55 18.97
N TYR A 161 -9.40 13.77 18.09
CA TYR A 161 -10.02 13.25 16.87
C TYR A 161 -10.83 11.98 17.08
N LEU A 162 -10.66 11.31 18.23
CA LEU A 162 -11.33 10.06 18.55
C LEU A 162 -11.96 10.17 19.94
N SER A 163 -13.24 9.81 20.05
CA SER A 163 -13.93 9.73 21.35
C SER A 163 -13.42 8.53 22.18
N GLU A 164 -13.66 8.54 23.49
CA GLU A 164 -13.33 7.40 24.37
C GLU A 164 -13.94 6.08 23.86
N THR A 165 -15.21 6.13 23.48
CA THR A 165 -15.92 4.97 22.93
C THR A 165 -15.28 4.50 21.62
N GLY A 166 -14.88 5.43 20.75
CA GLY A 166 -14.18 5.13 19.50
C GLY A 166 -12.82 4.47 19.74
N ALA A 167 -12.06 4.95 20.72
CA ALA A 167 -10.78 4.35 21.12
C ALA A 167 -10.96 2.93 21.67
N LEU A 168 -11.97 2.70 22.50
CA LEU A 168 -12.32 1.38 23.02
C LEU A 168 -12.65 0.39 21.89
N ILE A 169 -13.43 0.82 20.90
CA ILE A 169 -13.75 -0.01 19.72
C ILE A 169 -12.48 -0.36 18.94
N CYS A 170 -11.57 0.60 18.74
CA CYS A 170 -10.31 0.36 18.06
C CYS A 170 -9.43 -0.63 18.83
N TYR A 171 -9.32 -0.48 20.15
CA TYR A 171 -8.56 -1.44 21.00
C TYR A 171 -9.19 -2.83 20.97
N ALA A 172 -10.51 -2.93 21.03
CA ALA A 172 -11.22 -4.20 20.92
C ALA A 172 -10.99 -4.87 19.55
N ALA A 173 -10.98 -4.10 18.46
CA ALA A 173 -10.66 -4.60 17.12
C ALA A 173 -9.21 -5.10 17.03
N ILE A 174 -8.24 -4.37 17.60
CA ILE A 174 -6.84 -4.80 17.67
C ILE A 174 -6.73 -6.12 18.46
N ALA A 175 -7.37 -6.21 19.61
CA ALA A 175 -7.39 -7.42 20.42
C ALA A 175 -8.04 -8.61 19.68
N ALA A 176 -9.13 -8.39 18.97
CA ALA A 176 -9.79 -9.41 18.17
C ALA A 176 -8.89 -9.96 17.05
N VAL A 177 -8.14 -9.08 16.37
CA VAL A 177 -7.17 -9.51 15.35
C VAL A 177 -6.07 -10.36 15.95
N VAL A 178 -5.57 -9.99 17.14
CA VAL A 178 -4.54 -10.76 17.85
C VAL A 178 -5.03 -12.15 18.27
N ILE A 179 -6.29 -12.24 18.69
CA ILE A 179 -6.88 -13.53 19.11
C ILE A 179 -7.17 -14.43 17.89
N TYR A 180 -7.48 -13.82 16.74
CA TYR A 180 -7.76 -14.57 15.51
C TYR A 180 -6.49 -15.12 14.84
N GLN A 181 -5.32 -14.53 15.06
CA GLN A 181 -4.03 -15.03 14.56
C GLN A 181 -3.54 -16.28 15.29
#